data_a0e719e2202339f9895baebffaedaf23
#
_entry.id   a0e719e2202339f9895baebffaedaf23
#
_cell.length_a   1.000
_cell.length_b   1.000
_cell.length_c   1.000
_cell.angle_alpha   90.00
_cell.angle_beta   90.00
_cell.angle_gamma   90.00
#
_symmetry.space_group_name_H-M   'P 1'
#
loop_
_entity.id
_entity.type
_entity.pdbx_description
1 polymer ?
#
loop_
_entity_poly.entity_id
_entity_poly.type
_entity_poly.pdbx_seq_one_letter_code
_entity_poly.pdbx_strand_id
1 'polypeptide(L)'
;DLPNIQQVTLVDLDAEMTRLFSTLPMLTELNGGALNDARVRVINTDAMRWLEEHSDVFDLIIVDFPDPSNFSIGKLYTSAFYRLLDRHIAPQGLAVIQSTSPLYARKSFWTVVNTLESIGLQTTPYHALVPSFGEWGFVIAGRSVYRPPAAYPVATRFLTPETTPQLFQFPRDMDRAGAGLLEI
;
A
#
# COMPACT_ATOMS: atom_id res chain seq x y z
N ASP A 1 15.81 6.52 -5.66
CA ASP A 1 16.93 5.93 -4.88
C ASP A 1 16.96 6.52 -3.48
N LEU A 2 16.36 5.82 -2.53
CA LEU A 2 16.49 6.16 -1.12
C LEU A 2 17.74 5.46 -0.56
N PRO A 3 18.72 6.18 -0.01
CA PRO A 3 20.01 5.62 0.36
C PRO A 3 19.94 4.59 1.51
N ASN A 4 18.88 4.64 2.31
CA ASN A 4 18.72 3.77 3.49
C ASN A 4 17.97 2.47 3.20
N ILE A 5 17.51 2.23 1.97
CA ILE A 5 16.87 0.98 1.58
C ILE A 5 17.95 -0.08 1.37
N GLN A 6 17.93 -1.12 2.21
CA GLN A 6 18.89 -2.23 2.13
C GLN A 6 18.39 -3.36 1.25
N GLN A 7 17.10 -3.67 1.33
CA GLN A 7 16.48 -4.75 0.57
C GLN A 7 15.03 -4.41 0.23
N VAL A 8 14.61 -4.82 -0.95
CA VAL A 8 13.22 -4.78 -1.41
C VAL A 8 12.80 -6.18 -1.83
N THR A 9 11.70 -6.68 -1.30
CA THR A 9 11.07 -7.92 -1.76
C THR A 9 9.80 -7.56 -2.51
N LEU A 10 9.77 -7.81 -3.82
CA LEU A 10 8.59 -7.66 -4.65
C LEU A 10 7.91 -9.02 -4.79
N VAL A 11 6.68 -9.12 -4.32
CA VAL A 11 5.84 -10.31 -4.50
C VAL A 11 4.76 -9.96 -5.52
N ASP A 12 4.78 -10.64 -6.66
CA ASP A 12 3.84 -10.41 -7.76
C ASP A 12 3.37 -11.75 -8.33
N LEU A 13 2.08 -11.86 -8.58
CA LEU A 13 1.49 -13.08 -9.15
C LEU A 13 1.89 -13.29 -10.61
N ASP A 14 2.12 -12.21 -11.37
CA ASP A 14 2.37 -12.25 -12.80
C ASP A 14 3.87 -12.30 -13.13
N ALA A 15 4.37 -13.53 -13.34
CA ALA A 15 5.77 -13.76 -13.73
C ALA A 15 6.11 -13.15 -15.09
N GLU A 16 5.15 -13.05 -16.02
CA GLU A 16 5.39 -12.43 -17.32
C GLU A 16 5.55 -10.92 -17.20
N MET A 17 4.76 -10.27 -16.36
CA MET A 17 4.89 -8.84 -16.08
C MET A 17 6.28 -8.52 -15.52
N THR A 18 6.71 -9.22 -14.49
CA THR A 18 8.02 -9.00 -13.88
C THR A 18 9.17 -9.32 -14.84
N ARG A 19 9.04 -10.38 -15.68
CA ARG A 19 10.00 -10.70 -16.73
C ARG A 19 10.10 -9.59 -17.78
N LEU A 20 8.97 -9.10 -18.28
CA LEU A 20 8.95 -8.03 -19.28
C LEU A 20 9.63 -6.76 -18.76
N PHE A 21 9.31 -6.32 -17.54
CA PHE A 21 9.89 -5.11 -16.93
C PHE A 21 11.35 -5.26 -16.50
N SER A 22 11.87 -6.49 -16.42
CA SER A 22 13.30 -6.73 -16.15
C SER A 22 14.13 -6.95 -17.42
N THR A 23 13.52 -7.28 -18.58
CA THR A 23 14.27 -7.70 -19.78
C THR A 23 14.07 -6.82 -21.01
N LEU A 24 12.87 -6.24 -21.22
CA LEU A 24 12.63 -5.41 -22.40
C LEU A 24 13.23 -4.02 -22.21
N PRO A 25 14.14 -3.57 -23.11
CA PRO A 25 14.85 -2.29 -22.94
C PRO A 25 13.94 -1.10 -22.67
N MET A 26 12.84 -0.97 -23.41
CA MET A 26 11.88 0.12 -23.24
C MET A 26 11.24 0.11 -21.83
N LEU A 27 10.88 -1.06 -21.28
CA LEU A 27 10.26 -1.18 -19.96
C LEU A 27 11.31 -1.07 -18.85
N THR A 28 12.51 -1.59 -19.08
CA THR A 28 13.64 -1.47 -18.15
C THR A 28 14.09 -0.01 -18.03
N GLU A 29 14.11 0.74 -19.13
CA GLU A 29 14.38 2.18 -19.11
C GLU A 29 13.28 2.95 -18.36
N LEU A 30 12.01 2.60 -18.59
CA LEU A 30 10.86 3.22 -17.92
C LEU A 30 10.93 3.09 -16.39
N ASN A 31 11.36 1.94 -15.87
CA ASN A 31 11.49 1.71 -14.43
C ASN A 31 12.90 2.01 -13.89
N GLY A 32 13.78 2.57 -14.72
CA GLY A 32 15.17 2.90 -14.33
C GLY A 32 16.01 1.68 -13.94
N GLY A 33 15.67 0.48 -14.46
CA GLY A 33 16.35 -0.77 -14.13
C GLY A 33 16.06 -1.30 -12.72
N ALA A 34 15.00 -0.82 -12.06
CA ALA A 34 14.72 -1.11 -10.66
C ALA A 34 14.62 -2.61 -10.35
N LEU A 35 14.02 -3.43 -11.25
CA LEU A 35 13.92 -4.87 -11.02
C LEU A 35 15.26 -5.62 -11.17
N ASN A 36 16.28 -4.98 -11.71
CA ASN A 36 17.64 -5.53 -11.86
C ASN A 36 18.61 -4.99 -10.79
N ASP A 37 18.16 -4.16 -9.85
CA ASP A 37 18.97 -3.70 -8.73
C ASP A 37 19.27 -4.89 -7.79
N ALA A 38 20.53 -5.02 -7.36
CA ALA A 38 20.98 -6.11 -6.49
C ALA A 38 20.24 -6.16 -5.14
N ARG A 39 19.61 -5.07 -4.71
CA ARG A 39 18.79 -5.00 -3.50
C ARG A 39 17.37 -5.54 -3.71
N VAL A 40 16.93 -5.76 -4.95
CA VAL A 40 15.57 -6.17 -5.28
C VAL A 40 15.50 -7.68 -5.50
N ARG A 41 14.66 -8.34 -4.72
CA ARG A 41 14.32 -9.74 -4.87
C ARG A 41 12.88 -9.85 -5.41
N VAL A 42 12.73 -10.38 -6.60
CA VAL A 42 11.42 -10.65 -7.23
C VAL A 42 10.98 -12.08 -6.92
N ILE A 43 9.74 -12.24 -6.46
CA ILE A 43 9.12 -13.53 -6.12
C ILE A 43 7.76 -13.57 -6.82
N ASN A 44 7.57 -14.53 -7.72
CA ASN A 44 6.30 -14.68 -8.44
C ASN A 44 5.43 -15.74 -7.78
N THR A 45 4.48 -15.30 -6.97
CA THR A 45 3.52 -16.14 -6.26
C THR A 45 2.33 -15.32 -5.75
N ASP A 46 1.28 -16.01 -5.25
CA ASP A 46 0.17 -15.36 -4.53
C ASP A 46 0.69 -14.74 -3.23
N ALA A 47 0.40 -13.44 -3.03
CA ALA A 47 0.90 -12.69 -1.88
C ALA A 47 0.40 -13.23 -0.54
N MET A 48 -0.86 -13.69 -0.45
CA MET A 48 -1.41 -14.28 0.77
C MET A 48 -0.67 -15.57 1.12
N ARG A 49 -0.45 -16.44 0.14
CA ARG A 49 0.30 -17.67 0.32
C ARG A 49 1.74 -17.39 0.74
N TRP A 50 2.39 -16.41 0.12
CA TRP A 50 3.75 -16.05 0.48
C TRP A 50 3.86 -15.60 1.94
N LEU A 51 2.93 -14.75 2.41
CA LEU A 51 2.87 -14.34 3.80
C LEU A 51 2.57 -15.50 4.77
N GLU A 52 1.80 -16.51 4.35
CA GLU A 52 1.54 -17.71 5.16
C GLU A 52 2.77 -18.60 5.34
N GLU A 53 3.60 -18.71 4.30
CA GLU A 53 4.75 -19.61 4.23
C GLU A 53 6.05 -18.99 4.78
N HIS A 54 6.08 -17.66 5.02
CA HIS A 54 7.26 -16.92 5.44
C HIS A 54 7.06 -16.23 6.78
N SER A 55 8.17 -15.84 7.41
CA SER A 55 8.16 -15.12 8.69
C SER A 55 9.03 -13.86 8.66
N ASP A 56 9.40 -13.41 7.47
CA ASP A 56 10.15 -12.17 7.28
C ASP A 56 9.37 -10.97 7.83
N VAL A 57 10.10 -10.01 8.41
CA VAL A 57 9.53 -8.80 9.00
C VAL A 57 10.10 -7.59 8.28
N PHE A 58 9.26 -6.62 7.96
CA PHE A 58 9.59 -5.47 7.12
C PHE A 58 9.33 -4.15 7.85
N ASP A 59 10.20 -3.18 7.62
CA ASP A 59 10.01 -1.81 8.10
C ASP A 59 8.92 -1.06 7.32
N LEU A 60 8.74 -1.41 6.04
CA LEU A 60 7.69 -0.87 5.19
C LEU A 60 7.12 -1.96 4.31
N ILE A 61 5.79 -2.08 4.30
CA ILE A 61 5.05 -2.95 3.38
C ILE A 61 4.14 -2.06 2.53
N ILE A 62 4.21 -2.22 1.21
CA ILE A 62 3.30 -1.54 0.27
C ILE A 62 2.38 -2.60 -0.31
N VAL A 63 1.07 -2.44 -0.10
CA VAL A 63 0.01 -3.31 -0.61
C VAL A 63 -0.70 -2.56 -1.73
N ASP A 64 -0.38 -2.94 -2.96
CA ASP A 64 -0.94 -2.33 -4.17
C ASP A 64 -1.67 -3.41 -4.98
N PHE A 65 -2.89 -3.73 -4.55
CA PHE A 65 -3.74 -4.70 -5.21
C PHE A 65 -4.84 -4.01 -6.02
N PRO A 66 -5.35 -4.66 -7.09
CA PRO A 66 -6.55 -4.18 -7.77
C PRO A 66 -7.72 -4.06 -6.80
N ASP A 67 -8.66 -3.14 -7.09
CA ASP A 67 -9.90 -3.02 -6.33
C ASP A 67 -10.65 -4.36 -6.24
N PRO A 68 -11.31 -4.66 -5.10
CA PRO A 68 -11.95 -5.94 -4.85
C PRO A 68 -13.21 -6.13 -5.73
N SER A 69 -12.99 -6.40 -7.01
CA SER A 69 -14.05 -6.61 -8.02
C SER A 69 -14.62 -8.03 -8.02
N ASN A 70 -13.96 -8.98 -7.37
CA ASN A 70 -14.38 -10.37 -7.25
C ASN A 70 -13.89 -10.99 -5.94
N PHE A 71 -14.36 -12.21 -5.63
CA PHE A 71 -14.00 -12.91 -4.39
C PHE A 71 -12.49 -13.16 -4.24
N SER A 72 -11.81 -13.51 -5.32
CA SER A 72 -10.38 -13.85 -5.29
C SER A 72 -9.51 -12.66 -4.89
N ILE A 73 -9.91 -11.44 -5.29
CA ILE A 73 -9.23 -10.20 -4.88
C ILE A 73 -9.78 -9.74 -3.53
N GLY A 74 -11.08 -9.88 -3.29
CA GLY A 74 -11.74 -9.47 -2.05
C GLY A 74 -11.13 -10.11 -0.79
N LYS A 75 -10.62 -11.36 -0.87
CA LYS A 75 -9.92 -12.02 0.24
C LYS A 75 -8.70 -11.23 0.75
N LEU A 76 -8.06 -10.45 -0.12
CA LEU A 76 -6.85 -9.66 0.19
C LEU A 76 -7.16 -8.34 0.94
N TYR A 77 -8.44 -8.05 1.20
CA TYR A 77 -8.92 -6.87 1.94
C TYR A 77 -9.63 -7.25 3.25
N THR A 78 -9.55 -8.53 3.66
CA THR A 78 -10.24 -9.04 4.84
C THR A 78 -9.42 -8.92 6.12
N SER A 79 -10.10 -9.02 7.26
CA SER A 79 -9.43 -9.07 8.57
C SER A 79 -8.45 -10.23 8.69
N ALA A 80 -8.71 -11.37 8.00
CA ALA A 80 -7.79 -12.51 7.96
C ALA A 80 -6.48 -12.14 7.26
N PHE A 81 -6.55 -11.50 6.08
CA PHE A 81 -5.37 -11.04 5.37
C PHE A 81 -4.59 -9.99 6.17
N TYR A 82 -5.28 -9.01 6.76
CA TYR A 82 -4.61 -7.96 7.52
C TYR A 82 -3.98 -8.46 8.83
N ARG A 83 -4.54 -9.48 9.50
CA ARG A 83 -3.86 -10.17 10.61
C ARG A 83 -2.60 -10.90 10.16
N LEU A 84 -2.63 -11.47 8.97
CA LEU A 84 -1.46 -12.09 8.36
C LEU A 84 -0.40 -11.02 8.06
N LEU A 85 -0.79 -9.92 7.42
CA LEU A 85 0.08 -8.78 7.12
C LEU A 85 0.71 -8.19 8.39
N ASP A 86 -0.07 -7.99 9.47
CA ASP A 86 0.43 -7.43 10.74
C ASP A 86 1.60 -8.23 11.33
N ARG A 87 1.63 -9.55 11.18
CA ARG A 87 2.76 -10.39 11.63
C ARG A 87 4.07 -10.08 10.92
N HIS A 88 4.01 -9.50 9.74
CA HIS A 88 5.15 -9.12 8.92
C HIS A 88 5.57 -7.65 9.06
N ILE A 89 4.81 -6.86 9.82
CA ILE A 89 5.17 -5.47 10.11
C ILE A 89 6.14 -5.44 11.30
N ALA A 90 7.30 -4.82 11.13
CA ALA A 90 8.26 -4.60 12.21
C ALA A 90 7.61 -3.81 13.38
N PRO A 91 8.15 -3.87 14.61
CA PRO A 91 7.57 -3.15 15.76
C PRO A 91 7.31 -1.66 15.52
N GLN A 92 8.14 -1.00 14.73
CA GLN A 92 8.00 0.41 14.32
C GLN A 92 7.72 0.55 12.83
N GLY A 93 7.43 -0.58 12.15
CA GLY A 93 7.13 -0.63 10.73
C GLY A 93 5.75 -0.11 10.39
N LEU A 94 5.54 0.14 9.12
CA LEU A 94 4.28 0.63 8.55
C LEU A 94 3.86 -0.22 7.35
N ALA A 95 2.57 -0.33 7.14
CA ALA A 95 2.01 -0.79 5.88
C ALA A 95 1.27 0.37 5.21
N VAL A 96 1.34 0.45 3.88
CA VAL A 96 0.55 1.38 3.07
C VAL A 96 -0.33 0.55 2.16
N ILE A 97 -1.64 0.73 2.27
CA ILE A 97 -2.64 -0.04 1.54
C ILE A 97 -3.34 0.88 0.54
N GLN A 98 -3.25 0.56 -0.75
CA GLN A 98 -4.08 1.15 -1.78
C GLN A 98 -5.55 0.75 -1.53
N SER A 99 -6.48 1.69 -1.55
CA SER A 99 -7.81 1.49 -0.94
C SER A 99 -8.96 2.10 -1.73
N THR A 100 -8.84 2.15 -3.05
CA THR A 100 -9.86 2.75 -3.93
C THR A 100 -10.11 4.25 -3.70
N SER A 101 -11.11 4.82 -4.36
CA SER A 101 -11.41 6.25 -4.26
C SER A 101 -12.35 6.57 -3.09
N PRO A 102 -11.96 7.45 -2.15
CA PRO A 102 -12.88 7.91 -1.11
C PRO A 102 -14.02 8.79 -1.64
N LEU A 103 -13.89 9.31 -2.86
CA LEU A 103 -14.92 10.12 -3.52
C LEU A 103 -15.98 9.22 -4.21
N TYR A 104 -15.53 8.27 -5.03
CA TYR A 104 -16.44 7.44 -5.84
C TYR A 104 -16.88 6.17 -5.13
N ALA A 105 -16.04 5.60 -4.28
CA ALA A 105 -16.30 4.36 -3.54
C ALA A 105 -16.15 4.56 -2.03
N ARG A 106 -16.72 5.65 -1.51
CA ARG A 106 -16.59 6.11 -0.13
C ARG A 106 -16.78 5.01 0.92
N LYS A 107 -17.83 4.20 0.80
CA LYS A 107 -18.09 3.10 1.74
C LYS A 107 -17.00 2.05 1.69
N SER A 108 -16.54 1.68 0.50
CA SER A 108 -15.48 0.68 0.33
C SER A 108 -14.17 1.16 0.94
N PHE A 109 -13.79 2.42 0.69
CA PHE A 109 -12.61 3.03 1.30
C PHE A 109 -12.65 2.95 2.84
N TRP A 110 -13.73 3.43 3.46
CA TRP A 110 -13.86 3.42 4.91
C TRP A 110 -14.06 2.02 5.50
N THR A 111 -14.57 1.06 4.71
CA THR A 111 -14.61 -0.36 5.10
C THR A 111 -13.18 -0.91 5.25
N VAL A 112 -12.26 -0.58 4.36
CA VAL A 112 -10.85 -0.97 4.49
C VAL A 112 -10.25 -0.39 5.78
N VAL A 113 -10.46 0.91 6.03
CA VAL A 113 -9.99 1.56 7.26
C VAL A 113 -10.53 0.86 8.51
N ASN A 114 -11.86 0.65 8.58
CA ASN A 114 -12.50 -0.02 9.71
C ASN A 114 -11.97 -1.45 9.91
N THR A 115 -11.71 -2.18 8.82
CA THR A 115 -11.20 -3.55 8.87
C THR A 115 -9.79 -3.61 9.46
N LEU A 116 -8.90 -2.67 9.07
CA LEU A 116 -7.57 -2.52 9.67
C LEU A 116 -7.65 -2.17 11.17
N GLU A 117 -8.51 -1.24 11.54
CA GLU A 117 -8.72 -0.85 12.94
C GLU A 117 -9.30 -2.00 13.79
N SER A 118 -10.17 -2.84 13.21
CA SER A 118 -10.79 -3.98 13.91
C SER A 118 -9.80 -5.03 14.39
N ILE A 119 -8.62 -5.09 13.78
CA ILE A 119 -7.53 -5.99 14.20
C ILE A 119 -6.51 -5.33 15.12
N GLY A 120 -6.74 -4.07 15.52
CA GLY A 120 -5.90 -3.33 16.48
C GLY A 120 -4.84 -2.43 15.86
N LEU A 121 -4.78 -2.30 14.54
CA LEU A 121 -3.85 -1.36 13.90
C LEU A 121 -4.34 0.09 14.04
N GLN A 122 -3.40 1.00 14.21
CA GLN A 122 -3.64 2.44 14.11
C GLN A 122 -3.59 2.84 12.65
N THR A 123 -4.60 3.55 12.18
CA THR A 123 -4.70 3.96 10.78
C THR A 123 -4.53 5.47 10.61
N THR A 124 -3.91 5.84 9.50
CA THR A 124 -3.83 7.23 9.02
C THR A 124 -4.23 7.23 7.55
N PRO A 125 -5.54 7.33 7.24
CA PRO A 125 -6.01 7.40 5.87
C PRO A 125 -5.57 8.70 5.21
N TYR A 126 -5.27 8.62 3.91
CA TYR A 126 -4.98 9.79 3.09
C TYR A 126 -5.47 9.60 1.66
N HIS A 127 -5.55 10.67 0.91
CA HIS A 127 -5.92 10.64 -0.50
C HIS A 127 -5.02 11.55 -1.32
N ALA A 128 -4.92 11.27 -2.61
CA ALA A 128 -4.16 12.06 -3.56
C ALA A 128 -4.80 11.99 -4.94
N LEU A 129 -4.66 13.07 -5.70
CA LEU A 129 -5.05 13.08 -7.11
C LEU A 129 -4.03 12.25 -7.92
N VAL A 130 -4.46 11.11 -8.42
CA VAL A 130 -3.69 10.27 -9.35
C VAL A 130 -4.18 10.57 -10.76
N PRO A 131 -3.33 11.07 -11.69
CA PRO A 131 -3.78 11.58 -12.99
C PRO A 131 -4.62 10.61 -13.82
N SER A 132 -4.38 9.31 -13.72
CA SER A 132 -5.10 8.27 -14.46
C SER A 132 -6.37 7.75 -13.74
N PHE A 133 -6.52 7.99 -12.44
CA PHE A 133 -7.61 7.43 -11.61
C PHE A 133 -8.46 8.49 -10.92
N GLY A 134 -8.03 9.75 -10.90
CA GLY A 134 -8.68 10.81 -10.15
C GLY A 134 -8.31 10.79 -8.66
N GLU A 135 -9.26 11.17 -7.80
CA GLU A 135 -9.05 11.17 -6.35
C GLU A 135 -8.97 9.75 -5.81
N TRP A 136 -7.79 9.36 -5.34
CA TRP A 136 -7.51 7.99 -4.92
C TRP A 136 -7.08 7.91 -3.47
N GLY A 137 -7.53 6.86 -2.77
CA GLY A 137 -7.35 6.71 -1.35
C GLY A 137 -6.32 5.65 -0.98
N PHE A 138 -5.64 5.91 0.12
CA PHE A 138 -4.62 5.04 0.70
C PHE A 138 -4.77 5.04 2.22
N VAL A 139 -4.32 3.97 2.86
CA VAL A 139 -4.29 3.89 4.32
C VAL A 139 -2.90 3.52 4.79
N ILE A 140 -2.29 4.37 5.60
CA ILE A 140 -1.09 4.02 6.35
C ILE A 140 -1.56 3.31 7.62
N ALA A 141 -1.05 2.12 7.89
CA ALA A 141 -1.40 1.32 9.05
C ALA A 141 -0.14 0.86 9.80
N GLY A 142 -0.21 0.80 11.11
CA GLY A 142 0.89 0.36 11.96
C GLY A 142 0.47 0.24 13.43
N ARG A 143 1.43 0.02 14.33
CA ARG A 143 1.15 -0.09 15.77
C ARG A 143 1.04 1.27 16.47
N SER A 144 1.41 2.34 15.78
CA SER A 144 1.28 3.73 16.24
C SER A 144 0.74 4.61 15.12
N VAL A 145 0.12 5.72 15.50
CA VAL A 145 -0.37 6.71 14.53
C VAL A 145 0.80 7.31 13.76
N TYR A 146 0.73 7.22 12.44
CA TYR A 146 1.70 7.87 11.56
C TYR A 146 1.60 9.40 11.65
N ARG A 147 2.74 10.06 11.65
CA ARG A 147 2.83 11.52 11.56
C ARG A 147 3.73 11.88 10.38
N PRO A 148 3.27 12.70 9.44
CA PRO A 148 4.11 13.17 8.36
C PRO A 148 5.37 13.87 8.88
N PRO A 149 6.53 13.69 8.22
CA PRO A 149 7.75 14.39 8.61
C PRO A 149 7.63 15.88 8.31
N ALA A 150 8.30 16.70 9.12
CA ALA A 150 8.35 18.16 8.92
C ALA A 150 9.17 18.56 7.67
N ALA A 151 10.03 17.68 7.18
CA ALA A 151 10.85 17.89 5.98
C ALA A 151 11.13 16.55 5.30
N TYR A 152 11.34 16.57 4.00
CA TYR A 152 11.70 15.38 3.21
C TYR A 152 13.21 15.29 3.02
N PRO A 153 13.83 14.11 3.19
CA PRO A 153 15.26 13.91 3.04
C PRO A 153 15.74 13.96 1.58
N VAL A 154 14.78 13.94 0.64
CA VAL A 154 15.04 13.99 -0.80
C VAL A 154 14.11 15.01 -1.46
N ALA A 155 14.55 15.59 -2.56
CA ALA A 155 13.71 16.47 -3.36
C ALA A 155 12.56 15.65 -3.99
N THR A 156 11.34 16.07 -3.77
CA THR A 156 10.12 15.47 -4.32
C THR A 156 9.45 16.44 -5.28
N ARG A 157 8.71 15.91 -6.28
CA ARG A 157 7.98 16.74 -7.24
C ARG A 157 6.58 17.09 -6.75
N PHE A 158 5.94 16.15 -6.06
CA PHE A 158 4.53 16.26 -5.66
C PHE A 158 4.39 16.68 -4.19
N LEU A 159 5.16 16.06 -3.29
CA LEU A 159 5.06 16.33 -1.86
C LEU A 159 5.96 17.50 -1.47
N THR A 160 5.38 18.45 -0.74
CA THR A 160 6.12 19.46 0.01
C THR A 160 5.60 19.50 1.44
N PRO A 161 6.35 20.04 2.41
CA PRO A 161 5.85 20.19 3.79
C PRO A 161 4.53 20.97 3.86
N GLU A 162 4.32 21.93 2.94
CA GLU A 162 3.13 22.78 2.87
C GLU A 162 1.92 22.03 2.27
N THR A 163 2.13 21.15 1.29
CA THR A 163 1.03 20.42 0.62
C THR A 163 0.68 19.11 1.30
N THR A 164 1.61 18.49 2.00
CA THR A 164 1.38 17.20 2.66
C THR A 164 0.17 17.17 3.61
N PRO A 165 -0.09 18.19 4.45
CA PRO A 165 -1.25 18.18 5.33
C PRO A 165 -2.60 18.05 4.60
N GLN A 166 -2.68 18.50 3.35
CA GLN A 166 -3.91 18.46 2.54
C GLN A 166 -4.31 17.03 2.18
N LEU A 167 -3.34 16.11 2.07
CA LEU A 167 -3.61 14.70 1.77
C LEU A 167 -4.41 14.00 2.86
N PHE A 168 -4.36 14.50 4.09
CA PHE A 168 -5.03 13.93 5.27
C PHE A 168 -6.35 14.64 5.62
N GLN A 169 -6.80 15.58 4.78
CA GLN A 169 -8.03 16.35 4.99
C GLN A 169 -9.12 15.81 4.09
N PHE A 170 -10.17 15.24 4.69
CA PHE A 170 -11.31 14.70 3.94
C PHE A 170 -12.47 15.69 3.96
N PRO A 171 -12.91 16.21 2.78
CA PRO A 171 -14.14 16.98 2.69
C PRO A 171 -15.36 16.11 3.05
N ARG A 172 -16.50 16.76 3.33
CA ARG A 172 -17.72 16.09 3.84
C ARG A 172 -18.25 14.96 2.95
N ASP A 173 -18.05 15.06 1.64
CA ASP A 173 -18.46 14.05 0.66
C ASP A 173 -17.51 12.84 0.60
N MET A 174 -16.31 12.98 1.12
CA MET A 174 -15.30 11.92 1.24
C MET A 174 -15.06 11.46 2.68
N ASP A 175 -15.60 12.18 3.67
CA ASP A 175 -15.40 11.91 5.08
C ASP A 175 -16.00 10.56 5.53
N ARG A 176 -15.63 10.11 6.73
CA ARG A 176 -16.00 8.80 7.26
C ARG A 176 -17.51 8.61 7.26
N ALA A 177 -17.99 7.65 6.48
CA ALA A 177 -19.38 7.23 6.43
C ALA A 177 -19.56 5.91 7.19
N GLY A 178 -20.81 5.58 7.56
CA GLY A 178 -21.16 4.28 8.11
C GLY A 178 -20.74 3.16 7.15
N ALA A 179 -19.57 2.57 7.39
CA ALA A 179 -18.94 1.50 6.65
C ALA A 179 -18.91 0.24 7.51
N GLY A 180 -19.01 -0.92 6.87
CA GLY A 180 -18.92 -2.22 7.53
C GLY A 180 -17.49 -2.68 7.78
N LEU A 181 -17.36 -3.98 8.01
CA LEU A 181 -16.10 -4.72 8.09
C LEU A 181 -16.08 -5.79 7.00
N LEU A 182 -14.90 -6.13 6.51
CA LEU A 182 -14.67 -7.31 5.66
C LEU A 182 -14.15 -8.44 6.55
N GLU A 183 -15.06 -9.27 7.00
CA GLU A 183 -14.79 -10.48 7.80
C GLU A 183 -14.89 -11.72 6.91
N ILE A 184 -14.01 -12.68 7.13
CA ILE A 184 -14.14 -14.05 6.65
C ILE A 184 -13.99 -14.98 7.84
#